data_b7da3d5684aae6d22f26e3e13aa23b3c
#
_entry.id   b7da3d5684aae6d22f26e3e13aa23b3c
#
_cell.length_a   1.000
_cell.length_b   1.000
_cell.length_c   1.000
_cell.angle_alpha   90.00
_cell.angle_beta   90.00
_cell.angle_gamma   90.00
#
_symmetry.space_group_name_H-M   'P 1'
#
loop_
_entity.id
_entity.type
_entity.pdbx_description
1 polymer ?
#
loop_
_entity_poly.entity_id
_entity_poly.type
_entity_poly.pdbx_seq_one_letter_code
_entity_poly.pdbx_strand_id
1 'polypeptide(L)'
;GSHTGSIDIPAVAIKDVLDSGFPQSLADRLDRALSNLYRMSTHLGSEIKLDERKDYPLLFAENADAFKFIAETLQEAGWLKLHPMFGATQVVVTAKGLDRIAELGRNKVWKESKQVFVAMWFDSSLDKAWKAGFEKSCLASGYDARRMDLVEHNQKICDAIIAEIRRSRFVVAD
;
A
#
# COMPACT_ATOMS: atom_id res chain seq x y z
N GLY A 1 -30.85 -5.73 -34.72
CA GLY A 1 -29.80 -4.73 -34.74
C GLY A 1 -29.11 -4.68 -33.40
N SER A 2 -27.95 -5.36 -33.27
CA SER A 2 -27.09 -5.31 -32.09
C SER A 2 -26.19 -4.07 -32.21
N HIS A 3 -26.46 -3.04 -31.40
CA HIS A 3 -25.54 -1.94 -31.18
C HIS A 3 -24.40 -2.41 -30.27
N THR A 4 -23.27 -2.80 -30.83
CA THR A 4 -21.99 -2.84 -30.14
C THR A 4 -21.50 -1.39 -30.03
N GLY A 5 -21.80 -0.75 -28.90
CA GLY A 5 -21.23 0.54 -28.57
C GLY A 5 -19.73 0.39 -28.37
N SER A 6 -18.95 0.84 -29.35
CA SER A 6 -17.50 1.03 -29.18
C SER A 6 -17.31 2.15 -28.16
N ILE A 7 -16.71 1.85 -27.01
CA ILE A 7 -16.31 2.87 -26.04
C ILE A 7 -15.00 3.45 -26.56
N ASP A 8 -15.09 4.62 -27.18
CA ASP A 8 -13.90 5.39 -27.59
C ASP A 8 -13.25 5.99 -26.32
N ILE A 9 -12.21 5.33 -25.81
CA ILE A 9 -11.40 5.87 -24.72
C ILE A 9 -10.36 6.83 -25.32
N PRO A 10 -10.34 8.11 -24.93
CA PRO A 10 -9.35 9.06 -25.44
C PRO A 10 -7.92 8.57 -25.17
N ALA A 11 -7.03 8.69 -26.16
CA ALA A 11 -5.63 8.26 -26.04
C ALA A 11 -4.90 8.88 -24.83
N VAL A 12 -5.27 10.09 -24.44
CA VAL A 12 -4.76 10.78 -23.25
C VAL A 12 -5.18 10.03 -21.97
N ALA A 13 -6.43 9.58 -21.88
CA ALA A 13 -6.92 8.83 -20.71
C ALA A 13 -6.25 7.45 -20.60
N ILE A 14 -5.94 6.81 -21.72
CA ILE A 14 -5.18 5.55 -21.73
C ILE A 14 -3.76 5.78 -21.22
N LYS A 15 -3.09 6.84 -21.65
CA LYS A 15 -1.74 7.19 -21.20
C LYS A 15 -1.71 7.48 -19.70
N ASP A 16 -2.63 8.27 -19.19
CA ASP A 16 -2.73 8.60 -17.76
C ASP A 16 -2.98 7.34 -16.92
N VAL A 17 -3.81 6.41 -17.39
CA VAL A 17 -4.06 5.11 -16.72
C VAL A 17 -2.82 4.24 -16.76
N LEU A 18 -2.09 4.19 -17.88
CA LEU A 18 -0.85 3.43 -18.01
C LEU A 18 0.25 4.04 -17.12
N ASP A 19 0.42 5.34 -17.15
CA ASP A 19 1.45 6.05 -16.36
C ASP A 19 1.16 5.98 -14.85
N SER A 20 -0.09 5.98 -14.43
CA SER A 20 -0.50 5.83 -13.02
C SER A 20 -0.62 4.36 -12.58
N GLY A 21 -0.94 3.46 -13.51
CA GLY A 21 -1.18 2.02 -13.26
C GLY A 21 0.07 1.14 -13.38
N PHE A 22 1.10 1.58 -14.11
CA PHE A 22 2.32 0.79 -14.30
C PHE A 22 3.38 1.11 -13.23
N PRO A 23 4.14 0.10 -12.75
CA PRO A 23 5.20 0.34 -11.76
C PRO A 23 6.31 1.23 -12.35
N GLN A 24 6.66 2.29 -11.64
CA GLN A 24 7.66 3.29 -12.08
C GLN A 24 9.10 2.91 -11.71
N SER A 25 9.28 1.95 -10.81
CA SER A 25 10.59 1.46 -10.36
C SER A 25 10.57 -0.06 -10.20
N LEU A 26 11.77 -0.67 -10.16
CA LEU A 26 11.89 -2.11 -9.86
C LEU A 26 11.27 -2.44 -8.49
N ALA A 27 11.51 -1.61 -7.48
CA ALA A 27 10.95 -1.83 -6.14
C ALA A 27 9.41 -1.82 -6.15
N ASP A 28 8.78 -0.85 -6.85
CA ASP A 28 7.31 -0.79 -7.01
C ASP A 28 6.80 -2.01 -7.81
N ARG A 29 7.55 -2.44 -8.83
CA ARG A 29 7.23 -3.64 -9.62
C ARG A 29 7.24 -4.90 -8.75
N LEU A 30 8.26 -5.10 -7.93
CA LEU A 30 8.37 -6.23 -7.01
C LEU A 30 7.25 -6.23 -5.98
N ASP A 31 6.95 -5.08 -5.38
CA ASP A 31 5.87 -4.94 -4.39
C ASP A 31 4.49 -5.25 -4.98
N ARG A 32 4.22 -4.78 -6.19
CA ARG A 32 2.95 -5.05 -6.89
C ARG A 32 2.85 -6.50 -7.37
N ALA A 33 3.94 -7.07 -7.89
CA ALA A 33 4.00 -8.47 -8.28
C ALA A 33 3.72 -9.39 -7.08
N LEU A 34 4.38 -9.13 -5.94
CA LEU A 34 4.13 -9.84 -4.70
C LEU A 34 2.67 -9.72 -4.24
N SER A 35 2.10 -8.52 -4.33
CA SER A 35 0.69 -8.27 -3.98
C SER A 35 -0.28 -9.02 -4.90
N ASN A 36 0.01 -9.11 -6.20
CA ASN A 36 -0.79 -9.87 -7.16
C ASN A 36 -0.75 -11.36 -6.84
N LEU A 37 0.43 -11.91 -6.58
CA LEU A 37 0.59 -13.32 -6.21
C LEU A 37 -0.14 -13.64 -4.89
N TYR A 38 -0.05 -12.76 -3.90
CA TYR A 38 -0.79 -12.94 -2.66
C TYR A 38 -2.31 -12.98 -2.86
N ARG A 39 -2.87 -12.14 -3.73
CA ARG A 39 -4.31 -12.15 -4.06
C ARG A 39 -4.77 -13.44 -4.73
N MET A 40 -3.86 -14.13 -5.44
CA MET A 40 -4.13 -15.44 -6.04
C MET A 40 -4.02 -16.59 -5.04
N SER A 41 -3.40 -16.36 -3.88
CA SER A 41 -3.28 -17.37 -2.83
C SER A 41 -4.64 -17.65 -2.21
N THR A 42 -5.03 -18.92 -2.14
CA THR A 42 -6.29 -19.36 -1.53
C THR A 42 -6.21 -19.42 -0.01
N HIS A 43 -5.02 -19.69 0.52
CA HIS A 43 -4.70 -19.68 1.95
C HIS A 43 -3.20 -19.45 2.14
N LEU A 44 -2.77 -19.22 3.37
CA LEU A 44 -1.35 -19.04 3.71
C LEU A 44 -0.55 -20.29 3.34
N GLY A 45 0.51 -20.11 2.56
CA GLY A 45 1.38 -21.19 2.08
C GLY A 45 0.80 -22.00 0.90
N SER A 46 -0.32 -21.55 0.30
CA SER A 46 -0.85 -22.21 -0.91
C SER A 46 0.11 -22.04 -2.09
N GLU A 47 0.18 -23.06 -2.92
CA GLU A 47 0.94 -23.08 -4.16
C GLU A 47 0.14 -22.42 -5.29
N ILE A 48 0.78 -21.49 -5.99
CA ILE A 48 0.24 -20.82 -7.16
C ILE A 48 1.00 -21.36 -8.37
N LYS A 49 0.29 -21.98 -9.31
CA LYS A 49 0.89 -22.48 -10.54
C LYS A 49 0.81 -21.40 -11.62
N LEU A 50 1.97 -21.02 -12.17
CA LEU A 50 2.12 -20.00 -13.19
C LEU A 50 2.76 -20.57 -14.46
N ASP A 51 2.25 -20.19 -15.63
CA ASP A 51 2.85 -20.42 -16.93
C ASP A 51 3.63 -19.15 -17.34
N GLU A 52 4.95 -19.22 -17.35
CA GLU A 52 5.83 -18.07 -17.62
C GLU A 52 5.50 -17.37 -18.95
N ARG A 53 4.98 -18.12 -19.95
CA ARG A 53 4.65 -17.60 -21.28
C ARG A 53 3.31 -16.90 -21.35
N LYS A 54 2.44 -17.08 -20.36
CA LYS A 54 1.08 -16.53 -20.33
C LYS A 54 0.89 -15.56 -19.18
N ASP A 55 1.48 -15.88 -18.03
CA ASP A 55 1.22 -15.18 -16.77
C ASP A 55 2.25 -14.08 -16.45
N TYR A 56 3.19 -13.81 -17.38
CA TYR A 56 4.18 -12.75 -17.19
C TYR A 56 3.56 -11.36 -16.86
N PRO A 57 2.37 -10.97 -17.36
CA PRO A 57 1.78 -9.69 -17.01
C PRO A 57 1.41 -9.57 -15.53
N LEU A 58 1.18 -10.69 -14.82
CA LEU A 58 0.87 -10.69 -13.39
C LEU A 58 2.01 -10.11 -12.55
N LEU A 59 3.25 -10.24 -13.04
CA LEU A 59 4.44 -9.68 -12.44
C LEU A 59 4.86 -8.34 -13.05
N PHE A 60 4.02 -7.74 -13.89
CA PHE A 60 4.36 -6.55 -14.68
C PHE A 60 5.61 -6.76 -15.55
N ALA A 61 5.83 -7.98 -16.01
CA ALA A 61 6.90 -8.36 -16.92
C ALA A 61 6.47 -8.14 -18.37
N GLU A 62 7.43 -7.87 -19.24
CA GLU A 62 7.20 -7.66 -20.68
C GLU A 62 7.19 -8.97 -21.46
N ASN A 63 7.82 -10.02 -20.93
CA ASN A 63 7.96 -11.34 -21.54
C ASN A 63 8.35 -12.40 -20.48
N ALA A 64 8.54 -13.66 -20.92
CA ALA A 64 8.91 -14.77 -20.05
C ALA A 64 10.29 -14.60 -19.38
N ASP A 65 11.26 -13.98 -20.02
CA ASP A 65 12.60 -13.77 -19.45
C ASP A 65 12.54 -12.71 -18.33
N ALA A 66 11.80 -11.63 -18.55
CA ALA A 66 11.54 -10.62 -17.53
C ALA A 66 10.72 -11.20 -16.35
N PHE A 67 9.77 -12.11 -16.62
CA PHE A 67 9.05 -12.85 -15.58
C PHE A 67 10.01 -13.63 -14.69
N LYS A 68 10.94 -14.40 -15.27
CA LYS A 68 11.94 -15.17 -14.51
C LYS A 68 12.79 -14.27 -13.64
N PHE A 69 13.32 -13.18 -14.22
CA PHE A 69 14.13 -12.20 -13.48
C PHE A 69 13.39 -11.66 -12.26
N ILE A 70 12.11 -11.25 -12.43
CA ILE A 70 11.31 -10.70 -11.33
C ILE A 70 11.02 -11.78 -10.27
N ALA A 71 10.66 -13.01 -10.70
CA ALA A 71 10.37 -14.11 -9.81
C ALA A 71 11.60 -14.52 -8.99
N GLU A 72 12.77 -14.63 -9.63
CA GLU A 72 14.05 -14.93 -8.99
C GLU A 72 14.45 -13.82 -8.01
N THR A 73 14.30 -12.54 -8.38
CA THR A 73 14.55 -11.41 -7.50
C THR A 73 13.66 -11.44 -6.25
N LEU A 74 12.38 -11.79 -6.40
CA LEU A 74 11.46 -11.96 -5.27
C LEU A 74 11.85 -13.15 -4.38
N GLN A 75 12.40 -14.23 -4.97
CA GLN A 75 12.93 -15.37 -4.22
C GLN A 75 14.22 -14.98 -3.47
N GLU A 76 15.16 -14.28 -4.10
CA GLU A 76 16.39 -13.79 -3.48
C GLU A 76 16.09 -12.84 -2.30
N ALA A 77 15.07 -11.98 -2.44
CA ALA A 77 14.57 -11.17 -1.33
C ALA A 77 13.97 -12.03 -0.19
N GLY A 78 13.73 -13.30 -0.44
CA GLY A 78 13.13 -14.25 0.49
C GLY A 78 11.61 -14.11 0.61
N TRP A 79 10.96 -13.40 -0.32
CA TRP A 79 9.50 -13.17 -0.30
C TRP A 79 8.72 -14.29 -0.96
N LEU A 80 9.36 -15.04 -1.87
CA LEU A 80 8.79 -16.20 -2.54
C LEU A 80 9.66 -17.43 -2.37
N LYS A 81 9.06 -18.63 -2.55
CA LYS A 81 9.72 -19.87 -2.91
C LYS A 81 9.25 -20.27 -4.29
N LEU A 82 10.20 -20.61 -5.16
CA LEU A 82 9.94 -21.08 -6.51
C LEU A 82 10.24 -22.58 -6.59
N HIS A 83 9.32 -23.32 -7.18
CA HIS A 83 9.46 -24.74 -7.49
C HIS A 83 9.28 -24.93 -9.00
N PRO A 84 10.38 -24.97 -9.78
CA PRO A 84 10.31 -25.18 -11.22
C PRO A 84 9.62 -26.51 -11.56
N MET A 85 8.72 -26.48 -12.53
CA MET A 85 8.05 -27.65 -13.08
C MET A 85 8.16 -27.63 -14.60
N PHE A 86 7.88 -28.77 -15.24
CA PHE A 86 7.85 -28.82 -16.70
C PHE A 86 6.75 -27.90 -17.25
N GLY A 87 7.16 -26.83 -17.94
CA GLY A 87 6.26 -25.82 -18.56
C GLY A 87 5.53 -24.89 -17.60
N ALA A 88 5.89 -24.86 -16.32
CA ALA A 88 5.30 -23.97 -15.33
C ALA A 88 6.24 -23.77 -14.14
N THR A 89 5.94 -22.76 -13.31
CA THR A 89 6.60 -22.54 -12.02
C THR A 89 5.55 -22.50 -10.93
N GLN A 90 5.72 -23.33 -9.89
CA GLN A 90 4.94 -23.18 -8.66
C GLN A 90 5.58 -22.11 -7.77
N VAL A 91 4.75 -21.25 -7.23
CA VAL A 91 5.16 -20.11 -6.41
C VAL A 91 4.44 -20.17 -5.07
N VAL A 92 5.18 -20.01 -3.99
CA VAL A 92 4.62 -19.91 -2.62
C VAL A 92 5.08 -18.60 -2.00
N VAL A 93 4.14 -17.80 -1.48
CA VAL A 93 4.46 -16.59 -0.71
C VAL A 93 4.96 -17.02 0.68
N THR A 94 6.16 -16.59 1.05
CA THR A 94 6.78 -16.91 2.33
C THR A 94 6.24 -16.05 3.48
N ALA A 95 6.56 -16.40 4.72
CA ALA A 95 6.26 -15.55 5.88
C ALA A 95 6.85 -14.13 5.72
N LYS A 96 8.11 -14.02 5.23
CA LYS A 96 8.75 -12.72 4.96
C LYS A 96 8.03 -11.94 3.86
N GLY A 97 7.49 -12.62 2.84
CA GLY A 97 6.65 -12.01 1.81
C GLY A 97 5.33 -11.49 2.38
N LEU A 98 4.71 -12.23 3.29
CA LEU A 98 3.49 -11.80 3.99
C LEU A 98 3.74 -10.59 4.88
N ASP A 99 4.87 -10.53 5.58
CA ASP A 99 5.27 -9.36 6.37
C ASP A 99 5.44 -8.13 5.47
N ARG A 100 6.06 -8.31 4.29
CA ARG A 100 6.19 -7.23 3.29
C ARG A 100 4.84 -6.72 2.81
N ILE A 101 3.90 -7.60 2.53
CA ILE A 101 2.52 -7.22 2.13
C ILE A 101 1.82 -6.45 3.25
N ALA A 102 1.97 -6.88 4.49
CA ALA A 102 1.42 -6.17 5.64
C ALA A 102 2.02 -4.77 5.80
N GLU A 103 3.33 -4.60 5.55
CA GLU A 103 3.97 -3.28 5.48
C GLU A 103 3.39 -2.40 4.39
N LEU A 104 3.22 -2.94 3.18
CA LEU A 104 2.65 -2.19 2.05
C LEU A 104 1.23 -1.73 2.35
N GLY A 105 0.43 -2.58 2.99
CA GLY A 105 -0.91 -2.23 3.45
C GLY A 105 -0.89 -1.08 4.47
N ARG A 106 -0.01 -1.13 5.47
CA ARG A 106 0.16 -0.04 6.45
C ARG A 106 0.61 1.26 5.79
N ASN A 107 1.60 1.17 4.88
CA ASN A 107 2.13 2.33 4.17
C ASN A 107 1.09 2.98 3.25
N LYS A 108 0.19 2.19 2.66
CA LYS A 108 -0.90 2.71 1.83
C LYS A 108 -1.89 3.52 2.67
N VAL A 109 -2.37 2.97 3.78
CA VAL A 109 -3.27 3.67 4.71
C VAL A 109 -2.64 4.96 5.20
N TRP A 110 -1.38 4.93 5.60
CA TRP A 110 -0.65 6.11 6.04
C TRP A 110 -0.47 7.16 4.93
N LYS A 111 -0.16 6.75 3.68
CA LYS A 111 0.00 7.67 2.54
C LYS A 111 -1.32 8.33 2.10
N GLU A 112 -2.44 7.64 2.23
CA GLU A 112 -3.77 8.14 1.85
C GLU A 112 -4.45 8.91 2.99
N SER A 113 -3.93 8.85 4.21
CA SER A 113 -4.50 9.56 5.36
C SER A 113 -4.40 11.07 5.19
N LYS A 114 -5.50 11.76 5.44
CA LYS A 114 -5.54 13.21 5.60
C LYS A 114 -5.42 13.65 7.05
N GLN A 115 -5.38 12.70 7.98
CA GLN A 115 -5.27 12.98 9.40
C GLN A 115 -3.85 13.41 9.77
N VAL A 116 -3.76 14.42 10.62
CA VAL A 116 -2.53 14.88 11.29
C VAL A 116 -2.72 14.75 12.78
N PHE A 117 -1.82 14.06 13.46
CA PHE A 117 -1.83 14.00 14.91
C PHE A 117 -1.01 15.17 15.49
N VAL A 118 -1.63 15.98 16.35
CA VAL A 118 -0.95 17.10 17.01
C VAL A 118 -0.67 16.69 18.47
N ALA A 119 0.60 16.45 18.75
CA ALA A 119 1.11 16.16 20.08
C ALA A 119 1.44 17.47 20.79
N MET A 120 0.53 17.95 21.61
CA MET A 120 0.69 19.18 22.39
C MET A 120 0.16 18.96 23.81
N TRP A 121 0.53 19.82 24.73
CA TRP A 121 -0.01 19.75 26.08
C TRP A 121 -1.50 20.10 26.08
N PHE A 122 -2.29 19.32 26.84
CA PHE A 122 -3.75 19.47 26.93
C PHE A 122 -4.12 20.40 28.08
N ASP A 123 -3.88 21.70 27.86
CA ASP A 123 -4.28 22.75 28.79
C ASP A 123 -5.25 23.70 28.08
N SER A 124 -6.29 24.14 28.78
CA SER A 124 -7.31 25.05 28.24
C SER A 124 -6.74 26.39 27.78
N SER A 125 -5.59 26.83 28.31
CA SER A 125 -4.88 28.02 27.87
C SER A 125 -4.40 27.92 26.42
N LEU A 126 -4.18 26.69 25.92
CA LEU A 126 -3.73 26.38 24.57
C LEU A 126 -4.88 26.20 23.56
N ASP A 127 -6.13 26.27 23.98
CA ASP A 127 -7.29 26.10 23.07
C ASP A 127 -7.35 27.16 21.97
N LYS A 128 -6.91 28.39 22.27
CA LYS A 128 -6.81 29.45 21.25
C LYS A 128 -5.71 29.11 20.23
N ALA A 129 -4.55 28.64 20.68
CA ALA A 129 -3.45 28.22 19.82
C ALA A 129 -3.87 27.01 18.97
N TRP A 130 -4.59 26.04 19.56
CA TRP A 130 -5.16 24.92 18.84
C TRP A 130 -6.05 25.39 17.67
N LYS A 131 -7.13 26.13 17.97
CA LYS A 131 -8.14 26.54 16.98
C LYS A 131 -7.58 27.50 15.92
N ALA A 132 -6.82 28.51 16.32
CA ALA A 132 -6.34 29.53 15.41
C ALA A 132 -5.05 29.13 14.68
N GLY A 133 -4.22 28.29 15.30
CA GLY A 133 -2.94 27.82 14.77
C GLY A 133 -3.08 26.47 14.08
N PHE A 134 -3.05 25.39 14.86
CA PHE A 134 -2.92 24.03 14.34
C PHE A 134 -4.11 23.58 13.47
N GLU A 135 -5.33 23.65 14.00
CA GLU A 135 -6.53 23.19 13.31
C GLU A 135 -6.73 23.94 11.98
N LYS A 136 -6.68 25.27 12.04
CA LYS A 136 -6.86 26.11 10.85
C LYS A 136 -5.77 25.93 9.81
N SER A 137 -4.51 25.79 10.22
CA SER A 137 -3.38 25.59 9.31
C SER A 137 -3.40 24.23 8.66
N CYS A 138 -3.73 23.17 9.41
CA CYS A 138 -3.90 21.84 8.87
C CYS A 138 -5.05 21.81 7.84
N LEU A 139 -6.20 22.38 8.17
CA LEU A 139 -7.35 22.45 7.28
C LEU A 139 -7.03 23.22 5.99
N ALA A 140 -6.35 24.36 6.10
CA ALA A 140 -5.92 25.15 4.94
C ALA A 140 -4.93 24.39 4.04
N SER A 141 -4.20 23.43 4.59
CA SER A 141 -3.27 22.53 3.87
C SER A 141 -3.93 21.23 3.38
N GLY A 142 -5.24 21.07 3.55
CA GLY A 142 -5.99 19.89 3.12
C GLY A 142 -5.90 18.69 4.07
N TYR A 143 -5.56 18.94 5.34
CA TYR A 143 -5.45 17.92 6.38
C TYR A 143 -6.39 18.15 7.54
N ASP A 144 -6.79 17.07 8.22
CA ASP A 144 -7.64 17.08 9.40
C ASP A 144 -6.79 16.91 10.66
N ALA A 145 -6.68 17.96 11.48
CA ALA A 145 -5.94 17.92 12.73
C ALA A 145 -6.70 17.13 13.79
N ARG A 146 -5.98 16.25 14.49
CA ARG A 146 -6.48 15.47 15.63
C ARG A 146 -5.63 15.76 16.86
N ARG A 147 -6.31 16.17 17.94
CA ARG A 147 -5.75 16.30 19.28
C ARG A 147 -6.45 15.30 20.19
N MET A 148 -5.72 14.60 21.05
CA MET A 148 -6.32 13.77 22.08
C MET A 148 -6.73 14.64 23.25
N ASP A 149 -8.02 14.86 23.43
CA ASP A 149 -8.55 15.42 24.66
C ASP A 149 -8.55 14.34 25.73
N LEU A 150 -8.12 14.68 26.93
CA LEU A 150 -8.04 13.78 28.07
C LEU A 150 -9.44 13.22 28.38
N VAL A 151 -9.76 12.05 27.87
CA VAL A 151 -10.85 11.22 28.36
C VAL A 151 -10.29 10.30 29.47
N GLU A 152 -10.90 10.36 30.62
CA GLU A 152 -10.54 9.71 31.88
C GLU A 152 -10.31 8.21 31.81
N HIS A 153 -9.14 7.70 31.38
CA HIS A 153 -8.74 6.31 31.68
C HIS A 153 -7.24 6.10 31.42
N ASN A 154 -6.43 6.15 32.44
CA ASN A 154 -4.98 6.16 32.43
C ASN A 154 -4.25 5.00 31.70
N GLN A 155 -4.83 3.82 31.54
CA GLN A 155 -4.16 2.70 30.87
C GLN A 155 -4.49 2.57 29.37
N LYS A 156 -5.60 3.14 28.92
CA LYS A 156 -6.04 3.07 27.51
C LYS A 156 -5.57 4.27 26.67
N ILE A 157 -5.08 5.33 27.30
CA ILE A 157 -4.65 6.56 26.62
C ILE A 157 -3.42 6.32 25.73
N CYS A 158 -2.41 5.58 26.22
CA CYS A 158 -1.21 5.29 25.44
C CYS A 158 -1.53 4.49 24.19
N ASP A 159 -2.40 3.49 24.28
CA ASP A 159 -2.81 2.68 23.13
C ASP A 159 -3.60 3.52 22.12
N ALA A 160 -4.47 4.40 22.60
CA ALA A 160 -5.23 5.32 21.75
C ALA A 160 -4.31 6.32 21.04
N ILE A 161 -3.35 6.93 21.73
CA ILE A 161 -2.34 7.81 21.13
C ILE A 161 -1.54 7.08 20.06
N ILE A 162 -1.06 5.87 20.33
CA ILE A 162 -0.32 5.06 19.37
C ILE A 162 -1.20 4.75 18.14
N ALA A 163 -2.48 4.44 18.35
CA ALA A 163 -3.41 4.17 17.26
C ALA A 163 -3.64 5.41 16.38
N GLU A 164 -3.81 6.59 17.01
CA GLU A 164 -3.99 7.85 16.27
C GLU A 164 -2.72 8.26 15.51
N ILE A 165 -1.53 8.12 16.10
CA ILE A 165 -0.25 8.34 15.42
C ILE A 165 -0.13 7.42 14.19
N ARG A 166 -0.48 6.13 14.32
CA ARG A 166 -0.40 5.16 13.22
C ARG A 166 -1.39 5.44 12.07
N ARG A 167 -2.50 6.12 12.35
CA ARG A 167 -3.50 6.52 11.35
C ARG A 167 -3.15 7.83 10.66
N SER A 168 -2.28 8.63 11.27
CA SER A 168 -1.99 9.97 10.80
C SER A 168 -0.93 9.99 9.69
N ARG A 169 -1.06 10.95 8.78
CA ARG A 169 -0.10 11.19 7.70
C ARG A 169 1.25 11.63 8.25
N PHE A 170 1.23 12.49 9.26
CA PHE A 170 2.39 12.94 10.03
C PHE A 170 1.96 13.44 11.41
N VAL A 171 2.95 13.67 12.26
CA VAL A 171 2.78 14.19 13.61
C VAL A 171 3.38 15.59 13.68
N VAL A 172 2.67 16.52 14.30
CA VAL A 172 3.18 17.82 14.70
C VAL A 172 3.33 17.80 16.22
N ALA A 173 4.51 18.11 16.71
CA ALA A 173 4.80 18.20 18.15
C ALA A 173 5.16 19.64 18.51
N ASP A 174 4.62 20.11 19.66
CA ASP A 174 4.94 21.39 20.27
C ASP A 174 5.94 21.20 21.43
#